data_fd1a9939d9fa785312ae2f9b820e9984
#
_entry.id   fd1a9939d9fa785312ae2f9b820e9984
#
_cell.length_a   1.000
_cell.length_b   1.000
_cell.length_c   1.000
_cell.angle_alpha   90.00
_cell.angle_beta   90.00
_cell.angle_gamma   90.00
#
_symmetry.space_group_name_H-M   'P 1'
#
loop_
_entity.id
_entity.type
_entity.pdbx_description
1 polymer ?
#
loop_
_entity_poly.entity_id
_entity_poly.type
_entity_poly.pdbx_seq_one_letter_code
_entity_poly.pdbx_strand_id
1 'polypeptide(L)'
;MNFIFFFIFSICFPKSQEYKLSCFGIHIADIKQSIYEVGEIKYEIQSRGITDLIWPTNNNYYTSFDIETFSLKSWGKNVKQGLYRSSLDATVDSIDNVLKYGKESIQTIEPIYTIFTMLAMVQTLPYDTLDTKWFPFEHQGKIGEARFLWSDSSMVWSGKDSTMCDHYRMDINILDSTLSIGGEKDYFMKNIIDENYIKELWISRKKKKEIMKARVKNNWVTFIAKTNQ
;
A
#
# COMPACT_ATOMS: atom_id res chain seq x y z
N MET A 1 -39.85 -24.11 26.72
CA MET A 1 -39.10 -24.46 25.51
C MET A 1 -38.11 -23.30 25.27
N ASN A 2 -36.89 -23.46 25.82
CA ASN A 2 -35.87 -22.36 25.74
C ASN A 2 -35.13 -22.46 24.43
N PHE A 3 -35.31 -21.48 23.55
CA PHE A 3 -34.50 -21.32 22.35
C PHE A 3 -33.16 -20.65 22.74
N ILE A 4 -32.08 -21.41 22.72
CA ILE A 4 -30.74 -20.91 22.85
C ILE A 4 -30.33 -20.39 21.45
N PHE A 5 -30.29 -19.06 21.28
CA PHE A 5 -29.72 -18.41 20.10
C PHE A 5 -28.20 -18.52 20.18
N PHE A 6 -27.61 -19.42 19.40
CA PHE A 6 -26.18 -19.40 19.13
C PHE A 6 -25.84 -18.23 18.21
N PHE A 7 -25.31 -17.15 18.75
CA PHE A 7 -24.64 -16.11 17.97
C PHE A 7 -23.32 -16.73 17.45
N ILE A 8 -23.30 -17.16 16.20
CA ILE A 8 -22.06 -17.50 15.51
C ILE A 8 -21.38 -16.17 15.14
N PHE A 9 -20.46 -15.72 15.96
CA PHE A 9 -19.53 -14.68 15.58
C PHE A 9 -18.64 -15.26 14.48
N SER A 10 -18.89 -14.87 13.21
CA SER A 10 -17.94 -15.12 12.13
C SER A 10 -16.69 -14.30 12.41
N ILE A 11 -15.67 -14.93 12.98
CA ILE A 11 -14.35 -14.33 13.13
C ILE A 11 -13.74 -14.29 11.72
N CYS A 12 -13.80 -13.14 11.09
CA CYS A 12 -13.17 -12.90 9.78
C CYS A 12 -11.66 -12.75 10.00
N PHE A 13 -10.90 -13.79 9.70
CA PHE A 13 -9.44 -13.72 9.75
C PHE A 13 -8.93 -12.95 8.54
N PRO A 14 -8.01 -11.99 8.74
CA PRO A 14 -7.42 -11.27 7.63
C PRO A 14 -6.58 -12.22 6.75
N LYS A 15 -6.58 -11.97 5.44
CA LYS A 15 -5.56 -12.53 4.57
C LYS A 15 -4.24 -11.82 4.88
N SER A 16 -3.29 -12.55 5.46
CA SER A 16 -1.97 -12.02 5.81
C SER A 16 -0.91 -12.53 4.83
N GLN A 17 0.01 -11.66 4.46
CA GLN A 17 1.14 -11.97 3.59
C GLN A 17 2.39 -11.26 4.12
N GLU A 18 3.51 -11.98 4.15
CA GLU A 18 4.79 -11.46 4.63
C GLU A 18 5.79 -11.33 3.50
N TYR A 19 6.61 -10.28 3.59
CA TYR A 19 7.65 -9.98 2.60
C TYR A 19 8.96 -9.66 3.29
N LYS A 20 10.06 -10.07 2.66
CA LYS A 20 11.40 -9.59 2.96
C LYS A 20 11.73 -8.42 2.06
N LEU A 21 11.99 -7.26 2.67
CA LEU A 21 12.49 -6.08 1.96
C LEU A 21 14.01 -6.11 1.93
N SER A 22 14.58 -6.01 0.75
CA SER A 22 16.02 -5.95 0.55
C SER A 22 16.44 -4.69 -0.21
N CYS A 23 17.66 -4.22 0.08
CA CYS A 23 18.35 -3.16 -0.62
C CYS A 23 19.76 -3.64 -0.93
N PHE A 24 20.20 -3.56 -2.19
CA PHE A 24 21.48 -4.14 -2.66
C PHE A 24 21.68 -5.63 -2.28
N GLY A 25 20.59 -6.40 -2.23
CA GLY A 25 20.61 -7.82 -1.83
C GLY A 25 20.68 -8.06 -0.31
N ILE A 26 20.82 -7.02 0.50
CA ILE A 26 20.84 -7.12 1.97
C ILE A 26 19.39 -7.04 2.47
N HIS A 27 18.95 -7.97 3.32
CA HIS A 27 17.65 -7.94 4.00
C HIS A 27 17.66 -6.83 5.05
N ILE A 28 16.80 -5.82 4.86
CA ILE A 28 16.77 -4.60 5.68
C ILE A 28 15.51 -4.48 6.54
N ALA A 29 14.40 -5.08 6.13
CA ALA A 29 13.16 -5.05 6.89
C ALA A 29 12.23 -6.20 6.50
N ASP A 30 11.31 -6.53 7.38
CA ASP A 30 10.12 -7.34 7.10
C ASP A 30 8.91 -6.45 6.92
N ILE A 31 8.03 -6.84 5.99
CA ILE A 31 6.76 -6.18 5.74
C ILE A 31 5.67 -7.23 5.91
N LYS A 32 4.65 -6.92 6.72
CA LYS A 32 3.44 -7.72 6.84
C LYS A 32 2.26 -6.93 6.29
N GLN A 33 1.58 -7.52 5.31
CA GLN A 33 0.32 -7.02 4.78
C GLN A 33 -0.82 -7.83 5.38
N SER A 34 -1.90 -7.17 5.79
CA SER A 34 -3.14 -7.81 6.22
C SER A 34 -4.32 -7.15 5.52
N ILE A 35 -5.10 -7.95 4.77
CA ILE A 35 -6.30 -7.49 4.05
C ILE A 35 -7.51 -8.14 4.71
N TYR A 36 -8.50 -7.30 5.08
CA TYR A 36 -9.75 -7.72 5.69
C TYR A 36 -10.90 -7.61 4.66
N GLU A 37 -11.83 -8.53 4.72
CA GLU A 37 -12.99 -8.56 3.79
C GLU A 37 -13.93 -7.34 3.95
N VAL A 38 -13.81 -6.63 5.05
CA VAL A 38 -14.58 -5.40 5.35
C VAL A 38 -14.06 -4.15 4.63
N GLY A 39 -13.08 -4.29 3.74
CA GLY A 39 -12.47 -3.15 3.04
C GLY A 39 -11.41 -2.43 3.89
N GLU A 40 -10.60 -3.20 4.60
CA GLU A 40 -9.44 -2.66 5.33
C GLU A 40 -8.15 -3.33 4.86
N ILE A 41 -7.08 -2.55 4.80
CA ILE A 41 -5.72 -3.04 4.54
C ILE A 41 -4.76 -2.40 5.54
N LYS A 42 -3.84 -3.23 6.06
CA LYS A 42 -2.80 -2.81 7.01
C LYS A 42 -1.43 -3.25 6.52
N TYR A 43 -0.43 -2.41 6.75
CA TYR A 43 0.97 -2.72 6.53
C TYR A 43 1.76 -2.43 7.79
N GLU A 44 2.51 -3.42 8.23
CA GLU A 44 3.46 -3.32 9.35
C GLU A 44 4.86 -3.53 8.78
N ILE A 45 5.78 -2.60 9.05
CA ILE A 45 7.15 -2.64 8.53
C ILE A 45 8.09 -2.56 9.70
N GLN A 46 8.97 -3.55 9.83
CA GLN A 46 9.95 -3.63 10.90
C GLN A 46 11.35 -3.85 10.33
N SER A 47 12.30 -2.99 10.67
CA SER A 47 13.71 -3.16 10.31
C SER A 47 14.30 -4.47 10.86
N ARG A 48 15.34 -4.96 10.20
CA ARG A 48 16.04 -6.21 10.54
C ARG A 48 17.55 -6.07 10.43
N GLY A 49 18.25 -6.93 11.16
CA GLY A 49 19.70 -7.07 11.09
C GLY A 49 20.42 -5.76 11.43
N ILE A 50 21.44 -5.43 10.64
CA ILE A 50 22.27 -4.24 10.87
C ILE A 50 21.47 -2.94 10.71
N THR A 51 20.42 -2.93 9.88
CA THR A 51 19.55 -1.77 9.70
C THR A 51 18.81 -1.44 10.98
N ASP A 52 18.38 -2.44 11.75
CA ASP A 52 17.69 -2.24 13.03
C ASP A 52 18.61 -1.61 14.09
N LEU A 53 19.91 -1.91 14.03
CA LEU A 53 20.89 -1.30 14.95
C LEU A 53 21.20 0.16 14.60
N ILE A 54 21.29 0.49 13.31
CA ILE A 54 21.71 1.83 12.86
C ILE A 54 20.49 2.76 12.74
N TRP A 55 19.38 2.23 12.22
CA TRP A 55 18.16 2.99 11.90
C TRP A 55 16.91 2.18 12.22
N PRO A 56 16.60 1.95 13.51
CA PRO A 56 15.45 1.15 13.90
C PRO A 56 14.15 1.72 13.33
N THR A 57 13.42 0.89 12.60
CA THR A 57 12.18 1.27 11.92
C THR A 57 11.03 0.40 12.39
N ASN A 58 9.91 1.03 12.74
CA ASN A 58 8.64 0.37 13.03
C ASN A 58 7.51 1.28 12.51
N ASN A 59 7.01 0.97 11.33
CA ASN A 59 5.96 1.74 10.69
C ASN A 59 4.69 0.91 10.58
N ASN A 60 3.57 1.55 10.86
CA ASN A 60 2.24 0.97 10.71
C ASN A 60 1.41 1.90 9.83
N TYR A 61 0.81 1.35 8.78
CA TYR A 61 -0.13 2.04 7.90
C TYR A 61 -1.44 1.27 7.90
N TYR A 62 -2.54 1.97 7.93
CA TYR A 62 -3.87 1.38 7.87
C TYR A 62 -4.78 2.22 6.99
N THR A 63 -5.65 1.54 6.26
CA THR A 63 -6.55 2.19 5.30
C THR A 63 -7.86 1.44 5.29
N SER A 64 -8.96 2.18 5.36
CA SER A 64 -10.31 1.69 5.13
C SER A 64 -10.83 2.27 3.82
N PHE A 65 -11.50 1.43 3.04
CA PHE A 65 -11.99 1.78 1.70
C PHE A 65 -13.31 1.09 1.40
N ASP A 66 -14.00 1.57 0.39
CA ASP A 66 -15.18 0.91 -0.13
C ASP A 66 -14.82 -0.35 -0.93
N ILE A 67 -15.43 -1.49 -0.62
CA ILE A 67 -15.07 -2.80 -1.21
C ILE A 67 -15.42 -2.94 -2.70
N GLU A 68 -16.36 -2.15 -3.21
CA GLU A 68 -16.80 -2.20 -4.61
C GLU A 68 -15.99 -1.24 -5.47
N THR A 69 -15.79 -0.03 -4.98
CA THR A 69 -15.14 1.06 -5.72
C THR A 69 -13.66 1.25 -5.37
N PHE A 70 -13.20 0.69 -4.23
CA PHE A 70 -11.88 0.93 -3.62
C PHE A 70 -11.64 2.39 -3.24
N SER A 71 -12.67 3.23 -3.29
CA SER A 71 -12.57 4.61 -2.85
C SER A 71 -12.19 4.69 -1.38
N LEU A 72 -11.27 5.58 -1.06
CA LEU A 72 -10.80 5.82 0.31
C LEU A 72 -11.95 6.24 1.21
N LYS A 73 -12.03 5.66 2.42
CA LYS A 73 -12.89 6.12 3.53
C LYS A 73 -12.05 6.79 4.61
N SER A 74 -10.96 6.14 4.99
CA SER A 74 -10.00 6.69 5.95
C SER A 74 -8.63 6.05 5.77
N TRP A 75 -7.59 6.75 6.16
CA TRP A 75 -6.26 6.15 6.25
C TRP A 75 -5.46 6.79 7.38
N GLY A 76 -4.43 6.12 7.82
CA GLY A 76 -3.56 6.66 8.81
C GLY A 76 -2.21 5.94 8.88
N LYS A 77 -1.29 6.55 9.60
CA LYS A 77 0.03 6.02 9.83
C LYS A 77 0.55 6.30 11.24
N ASN A 78 1.34 5.36 11.74
CA ASN A 78 2.22 5.56 12.89
C ASN A 78 3.63 5.17 12.45
N VAL A 79 4.53 6.13 12.38
CA VAL A 79 5.88 5.97 11.83
C VAL A 79 6.91 6.19 12.92
N LYS A 80 7.83 5.24 13.03
CA LYS A 80 9.03 5.33 13.86
C LYS A 80 10.25 4.94 13.02
N GLN A 81 11.10 5.91 12.71
CA GLN A 81 12.30 5.72 11.89
C GLN A 81 13.49 6.44 12.55
N GLY A 82 14.38 5.68 13.17
CA GLY A 82 15.44 6.24 14.00
C GLY A 82 14.87 7.08 15.13
N LEU A 83 15.19 8.38 15.15
CA LEU A 83 14.65 9.35 16.11
C LEU A 83 13.32 10.00 15.67
N TYR A 84 12.97 9.86 14.40
CA TYR A 84 11.73 10.43 13.87
C TYR A 84 10.49 9.66 14.32
N ARG A 85 9.47 10.40 14.72
CA ARG A 85 8.15 9.90 15.11
C ARG A 85 7.09 10.75 14.44
N SER A 86 6.08 10.10 13.86
CA SER A 86 4.93 10.78 13.26
C SER A 86 3.69 9.91 13.37
N SER A 87 2.56 10.52 13.67
CA SER A 87 1.24 9.91 13.59
C SER A 87 0.35 10.83 12.77
N LEU A 88 -0.43 10.26 11.87
CA LEU A 88 -1.33 11.01 11.01
C LEU A 88 -2.57 10.16 10.73
N ASP A 89 -3.73 10.79 10.79
CA ASP A 89 -5.03 10.20 10.47
C ASP A 89 -5.77 11.10 9.50
N ALA A 90 -6.46 10.50 8.53
CA ALA A 90 -7.27 11.18 7.55
C ALA A 90 -8.60 10.45 7.35
N THR A 91 -9.68 11.21 7.19
CA THR A 91 -11.03 10.67 6.97
C THR A 91 -11.73 11.45 5.87
N VAL A 92 -12.31 10.74 4.92
CA VAL A 92 -13.12 11.32 3.85
C VAL A 92 -14.49 11.72 4.40
N ASP A 93 -14.89 12.96 4.16
CA ASP A 93 -16.24 13.43 4.30
C ASP A 93 -16.88 13.47 2.91
N SER A 94 -17.68 12.44 2.61
CA SER A 94 -18.32 12.29 1.28
C SER A 94 -19.43 13.29 1.03
N ILE A 95 -19.96 13.97 2.08
CA ILE A 95 -20.99 15.00 1.91
C ILE A 95 -20.37 16.26 1.32
N ASP A 96 -19.24 16.66 1.88
CA ASP A 96 -18.55 17.89 1.48
C ASP A 96 -17.43 17.63 0.44
N ASN A 97 -17.18 16.37 0.07
CA ASN A 97 -16.06 15.93 -0.79
C ASN A 97 -14.71 16.45 -0.26
N VAL A 98 -14.48 16.29 1.03
CA VAL A 98 -13.29 16.79 1.72
C VAL A 98 -12.57 15.65 2.43
N LEU A 99 -11.25 15.62 2.32
CA LEU A 99 -10.39 14.77 3.15
C LEU A 99 -9.87 15.58 4.33
N LYS A 100 -10.23 15.16 5.54
CA LYS A 100 -9.93 15.83 6.81
C LYS A 100 -8.72 15.21 7.48
N TYR A 101 -7.76 16.05 7.85
CA TYR A 101 -6.53 15.73 8.60
C TYR A 101 -6.52 16.49 9.92
N GLY A 102 -7.28 16.03 10.90
CA GLY A 102 -7.47 16.77 12.15
C GLY A 102 -8.10 18.14 11.92
N LYS A 103 -7.30 19.21 12.00
CA LYS A 103 -7.76 20.59 11.77
C LYS A 103 -7.62 21.05 10.31
N GLU A 104 -6.80 20.37 9.54
CA GLU A 104 -6.58 20.69 8.12
C GLU A 104 -7.53 19.87 7.24
N SER A 105 -7.86 20.40 6.09
CA SER A 105 -8.70 19.70 5.11
C SER A 105 -8.32 20.09 3.69
N ILE A 106 -8.51 19.14 2.78
CA ILE A 106 -8.30 19.33 1.36
C ILE A 106 -9.55 18.97 0.59
N GLN A 107 -9.87 19.73 -0.44
CA GLN A 107 -10.93 19.38 -1.38
C GLN A 107 -10.50 18.17 -2.20
N THR A 108 -11.39 17.19 -2.32
CA THR A 108 -11.13 15.96 -3.07
C THR A 108 -12.17 15.76 -4.17
N ILE A 109 -11.83 14.90 -5.12
CA ILE A 109 -12.77 14.41 -6.15
C ILE A 109 -12.99 12.93 -5.84
N GLU A 110 -14.21 12.53 -5.57
CA GLU A 110 -14.54 11.12 -5.41
C GLU A 110 -14.77 10.42 -6.77
N PRO A 111 -14.29 9.17 -6.91
CA PRO A 111 -13.52 8.39 -5.93
C PRO A 111 -12.08 8.86 -5.81
N ILE A 112 -11.50 8.86 -4.60
CA ILE A 112 -10.08 9.14 -4.37
C ILE A 112 -9.36 7.91 -3.83
N TYR A 113 -8.11 7.74 -4.21
CA TYR A 113 -7.31 6.56 -3.90
C TYR A 113 -5.99 6.93 -3.22
N THR A 114 -5.46 6.01 -2.43
CA THR A 114 -4.11 6.06 -1.89
C THR A 114 -3.28 4.91 -2.47
N ILE A 115 -1.97 4.89 -2.22
CA ILE A 115 -1.14 3.76 -2.60
C ILE A 115 -1.70 2.43 -2.05
N PHE A 116 -2.25 2.43 -0.85
CA PHE A 116 -2.76 1.21 -0.20
C PHE A 116 -4.05 0.71 -0.84
N THR A 117 -4.99 1.60 -1.19
CA THR A 117 -6.20 1.21 -1.92
C THR A 117 -5.87 0.73 -3.31
N MET A 118 -4.91 1.34 -4.00
CA MET A 118 -4.43 0.87 -5.30
C MET A 118 -3.75 -0.51 -5.21
N LEU A 119 -2.97 -0.77 -4.15
CA LEU A 119 -2.42 -2.11 -3.90
C LEU A 119 -3.52 -3.16 -3.61
N ALA A 120 -4.65 -2.77 -3.01
CA ALA A 120 -5.82 -3.64 -2.87
C ALA A 120 -6.51 -3.89 -4.23
N MET A 121 -6.67 -2.84 -5.05
CA MET A 121 -7.26 -2.95 -6.40
C MET A 121 -6.50 -3.95 -7.27
N VAL A 122 -5.18 -3.85 -7.37
CA VAL A 122 -4.37 -4.72 -8.24
C VAL A 122 -4.39 -6.18 -7.80
N GLN A 123 -4.65 -6.45 -6.52
CA GLN A 123 -4.83 -7.80 -5.97
C GLN A 123 -6.26 -8.36 -6.14
N THR A 124 -7.19 -7.53 -6.61
CA THR A 124 -8.61 -7.91 -6.71
C THR A 124 -9.11 -7.84 -8.15
N LEU A 125 -8.90 -6.72 -8.81
CA LEU A 125 -9.45 -6.43 -10.13
C LEU A 125 -8.66 -7.12 -11.25
N PRO A 126 -9.31 -7.48 -12.38
CA PRO A 126 -8.64 -7.97 -13.57
C PRO A 126 -7.80 -6.86 -14.23
N TYR A 127 -6.78 -7.26 -14.99
CA TYR A 127 -5.80 -6.32 -15.56
C TYR A 127 -6.42 -5.31 -16.54
N ASP A 128 -7.38 -5.73 -17.34
CA ASP A 128 -8.09 -4.90 -18.33
C ASP A 128 -8.91 -3.77 -17.70
N THR A 129 -9.27 -3.91 -16.43
CA THR A 129 -9.95 -2.88 -15.65
C THR A 129 -8.99 -1.81 -15.16
N LEU A 130 -7.71 -2.17 -14.96
CA LEU A 130 -6.69 -1.33 -14.33
C LEU A 130 -5.75 -0.70 -15.34
N ASP A 131 -5.43 -1.42 -16.41
CA ASP A 131 -4.37 -1.04 -17.34
C ASP A 131 -4.64 0.31 -17.99
N THR A 132 -3.61 1.16 -17.99
CA THR A 132 -3.58 2.51 -18.58
C THR A 132 -4.52 3.56 -17.98
N LYS A 133 -5.45 3.19 -17.11
CA LYS A 133 -6.39 4.13 -16.48
C LYS A 133 -5.73 4.96 -15.39
N TRP A 134 -5.94 6.26 -15.43
CA TRP A 134 -5.57 7.16 -14.36
C TRP A 134 -6.64 7.19 -13.28
N PHE A 135 -6.20 7.11 -12.03
CA PHE A 135 -7.03 7.14 -10.82
C PHE A 135 -6.65 8.37 -9.99
N PRO A 136 -7.61 9.19 -9.54
CA PRO A 136 -7.34 10.29 -8.62
C PRO A 136 -6.60 9.79 -7.38
N PHE A 137 -5.47 10.41 -7.08
CA PHE A 137 -4.54 9.93 -6.06
C PHE A 137 -4.26 10.97 -5.01
N GLU A 138 -4.13 10.53 -3.77
CA GLU A 138 -3.82 11.37 -2.63
C GLU A 138 -2.70 10.77 -1.78
N HIS A 139 -1.82 11.63 -1.28
CA HIS A 139 -0.82 11.29 -0.28
C HIS A 139 -0.45 12.48 0.59
N GLN A 140 -0.87 12.46 1.86
CA GLN A 140 -0.54 13.47 2.86
C GLN A 140 -0.83 14.93 2.42
N GLY A 141 -1.97 15.16 1.83
CA GLY A 141 -2.40 16.47 1.33
C GLY A 141 -2.00 16.76 -0.10
N LYS A 142 -1.08 15.97 -0.68
CA LYS A 142 -0.69 16.08 -2.10
C LYS A 142 -1.72 15.38 -2.97
N ILE A 143 -2.27 16.09 -3.93
CA ILE A 143 -3.24 15.56 -4.89
C ILE A 143 -2.56 15.29 -6.21
N GLY A 144 -2.92 14.19 -6.83
CA GLY A 144 -2.38 13.76 -8.11
C GLY A 144 -3.19 12.67 -8.76
N GLU A 145 -2.54 11.90 -9.56
CA GLU A 145 -3.11 10.74 -10.24
C GLU A 145 -2.09 9.60 -10.28
N ALA A 146 -2.59 8.38 -10.29
CA ALA A 146 -1.74 7.20 -10.41
C ALA A 146 -2.38 6.18 -11.35
N ARG A 147 -1.55 5.33 -11.99
CA ARG A 147 -2.03 4.28 -12.89
C ARG A 147 -1.18 3.03 -12.80
N PHE A 148 -1.76 1.93 -13.26
CA PHE A 148 -1.02 0.72 -13.58
C PHE A 148 -0.85 0.61 -15.09
N LEU A 149 0.32 0.13 -15.50
CA LEU A 149 0.65 -0.25 -16.87
C LEU A 149 1.05 -1.72 -16.86
N TRP A 150 0.25 -2.55 -17.47
CA TRP A 150 0.61 -3.95 -17.66
C TRP A 150 1.78 -4.05 -18.65
N SER A 151 2.86 -4.68 -18.25
CA SER A 151 4.09 -4.78 -19.06
C SER A 151 4.21 -6.14 -19.74
N ASP A 152 4.14 -7.21 -18.97
CA ASP A 152 4.30 -8.59 -19.43
C ASP A 152 3.79 -9.58 -18.38
N SER A 153 4.08 -10.87 -18.65
CA SER A 153 3.87 -11.93 -17.68
C SER A 153 5.18 -12.69 -17.47
N SER A 154 5.54 -12.92 -16.23
CA SER A 154 6.80 -13.57 -15.89
C SER A 154 6.68 -14.49 -14.68
N MET A 155 7.58 -15.46 -14.60
CA MET A 155 7.68 -16.36 -13.44
C MET A 155 8.44 -15.65 -12.31
N VAL A 156 7.87 -15.70 -11.12
CA VAL A 156 8.52 -15.20 -9.90
C VAL A 156 8.77 -16.36 -8.95
N TRP A 157 10.03 -16.52 -8.56
CA TRP A 157 10.46 -17.52 -7.57
C TRP A 157 10.17 -17.01 -6.16
N SER A 158 9.40 -17.76 -5.36
CA SER A 158 9.02 -17.41 -3.98
C SER A 158 9.94 -17.97 -2.90
N GLY A 159 10.93 -18.76 -3.27
CA GLY A 159 11.78 -19.52 -2.32
C GLY A 159 11.48 -21.01 -2.34
N LYS A 160 10.26 -21.43 -2.70
CA LYS A 160 9.83 -22.82 -2.85
C LYS A 160 9.40 -23.13 -4.26
N ASP A 161 8.53 -22.29 -4.83
CA ASP A 161 7.90 -22.51 -6.12
C ASP A 161 7.99 -21.26 -7.01
N SER A 162 7.94 -21.48 -8.31
CA SER A 162 7.76 -20.42 -9.30
C SER A 162 6.27 -20.19 -9.56
N THR A 163 5.83 -18.92 -9.48
CA THR A 163 4.45 -18.52 -9.73
C THR A 163 4.39 -17.60 -10.93
N MET A 164 3.50 -17.88 -11.89
CA MET A 164 3.21 -16.98 -13.02
C MET A 164 2.54 -15.72 -12.47
N CYS A 165 3.08 -14.57 -12.82
CA CYS A 165 2.61 -13.26 -12.39
C CYS A 165 2.36 -12.34 -13.57
N ASP A 166 1.37 -11.46 -13.43
CA ASP A 166 1.24 -10.27 -14.23
C ASP A 166 2.20 -9.21 -13.67
N HIS A 167 3.00 -8.63 -14.54
CA HIS A 167 3.96 -7.60 -14.20
C HIS A 167 3.40 -6.23 -14.58
N TYR A 168 3.28 -5.36 -13.59
CA TYR A 168 2.82 -3.99 -13.74
C TYR A 168 3.92 -3.00 -13.41
N ARG A 169 3.98 -1.92 -14.17
CA ARG A 169 4.58 -0.67 -13.74
C ARG A 169 3.49 0.20 -13.12
N MET A 170 3.83 0.94 -12.08
CA MET A 170 2.95 1.93 -11.49
C MET A 170 3.56 3.31 -11.66
N ASP A 171 2.81 4.21 -12.29
CA ASP A 171 3.15 5.62 -12.39
C ASP A 171 2.33 6.42 -11.38
N ILE A 172 2.96 7.41 -10.76
CA ILE A 172 2.34 8.39 -9.86
C ILE A 172 2.76 9.77 -10.36
N ASN A 173 1.80 10.66 -10.55
CA ASN A 173 1.98 12.03 -10.99
C ASN A 173 1.33 12.97 -9.96
N ILE A 174 2.13 13.74 -9.23
CA ILE A 174 1.63 14.71 -8.26
C ILE A 174 1.36 16.02 -8.98
N LEU A 175 0.10 16.41 -9.04
CA LEU A 175 -0.38 17.62 -9.72
C LEU A 175 -0.35 18.84 -8.81
N ASP A 176 -0.66 18.65 -7.52
CA ASP A 176 -0.65 19.69 -6.50
C ASP A 176 0.10 19.22 -5.25
N SER A 177 1.15 19.94 -4.90
CA SER A 177 1.99 19.72 -3.71
C SER A 177 2.01 20.93 -2.77
N THR A 178 1.06 21.85 -2.91
CA THR A 178 0.97 23.08 -2.09
C THR A 178 0.78 22.77 -0.61
N LEU A 179 0.09 21.67 -0.30
CA LEU A 179 -0.06 21.15 1.05
C LEU A 179 0.78 19.89 1.23
N SER A 180 1.52 19.83 2.32
CA SER A 180 2.25 18.65 2.77
C SER A 180 1.97 18.44 4.25
N ILE A 181 1.02 17.58 4.55
CA ILE A 181 0.52 17.33 5.90
C ILE A 181 1.32 16.21 6.55
N GLY A 182 1.74 16.40 7.81
CA GLY A 182 2.44 15.36 8.59
C GLY A 182 3.92 15.19 8.30
N GLY A 183 4.53 16.10 7.51
CA GLY A 183 5.97 16.19 7.27
C GLY A 183 6.52 15.16 6.28
N GLU A 184 7.62 15.54 5.62
CA GLU A 184 8.24 14.76 4.52
C GLU A 184 9.21 13.65 4.98
N LYS A 185 9.33 13.39 6.28
CA LYS A 185 10.36 12.50 6.83
C LYS A 185 9.97 11.02 6.90
N ASP A 186 8.87 10.63 6.26
CA ASP A 186 8.56 9.21 6.07
C ASP A 186 9.37 8.67 4.89
N TYR A 187 10.60 8.25 5.16
CA TYR A 187 11.55 7.80 4.13
C TYR A 187 11.07 6.57 3.36
N PHE A 188 10.21 5.73 3.97
CA PHE A 188 9.65 4.59 3.29
C PHE A 188 8.66 5.02 2.21
N MET A 189 7.69 5.84 2.58
CA MET A 189 6.67 6.32 1.65
C MET A 189 7.23 7.33 0.64
N LYS A 190 8.21 8.16 1.05
CA LYS A 190 8.84 9.13 0.15
C LYS A 190 9.34 8.48 -1.14
N ASN A 191 10.06 7.37 -1.05
CA ASN A 191 10.59 6.68 -2.23
C ASN A 191 9.49 6.03 -3.09
N ILE A 192 8.37 5.62 -2.49
CA ILE A 192 7.24 5.04 -3.20
C ILE A 192 6.47 6.13 -3.96
N ILE A 193 6.28 7.29 -3.36
CA ILE A 193 5.49 8.38 -3.95
C ILE A 193 6.28 9.20 -4.97
N ASP A 194 7.60 9.30 -4.81
CA ASP A 194 8.47 10.09 -5.68
C ASP A 194 8.40 9.59 -7.13
N GLU A 195 8.05 10.48 -8.06
CA GLU A 195 7.90 10.20 -9.49
C GLU A 195 9.21 9.77 -10.18
N ASN A 196 10.36 10.14 -9.62
CA ASN A 196 11.68 9.74 -10.13
C ASN A 196 12.02 8.28 -9.89
N TYR A 197 11.21 7.56 -9.09
CA TYR A 197 11.38 6.13 -8.88
C TYR A 197 10.47 5.32 -9.79
N ILE A 198 11.03 4.30 -10.42
CA ILE A 198 10.28 3.27 -11.15
C ILE A 198 9.71 2.29 -10.13
N LYS A 199 8.39 2.11 -10.16
CA LYS A 199 7.64 1.22 -9.26
C LYS A 199 7.09 0.06 -10.08
N GLU A 200 7.35 -1.17 -9.66
CA GLU A 200 6.95 -2.37 -10.37
C GLU A 200 6.37 -3.40 -9.40
N LEU A 201 5.34 -4.09 -9.84
CA LEU A 201 4.62 -5.12 -9.08
C LEU A 201 4.46 -6.38 -9.91
N TRP A 202 4.65 -7.52 -9.29
CA TRP A 202 4.37 -8.84 -9.86
C TRP A 202 3.25 -9.48 -9.07
N ILE A 203 2.08 -9.62 -9.71
CA ILE A 203 0.84 -10.09 -9.11
C ILE A 203 0.56 -11.50 -9.59
N SER A 204 0.37 -12.45 -8.68
CA SER A 204 0.09 -13.84 -9.02
C SER A 204 -1.21 -13.97 -9.81
N ARG A 205 -1.25 -14.91 -10.79
CA ARG A 205 -2.47 -15.27 -11.54
C ARG A 205 -3.34 -16.30 -10.82
N LYS A 206 -3.05 -16.60 -9.57
CA LYS A 206 -3.86 -17.50 -8.74
C LYS A 206 -5.26 -16.92 -8.52
N LYS A 207 -6.25 -17.77 -8.17
CA LYS A 207 -7.62 -17.34 -7.83
C LYS A 207 -7.63 -16.24 -6.76
N LYS A 208 -6.77 -16.35 -5.74
CA LYS A 208 -6.47 -15.29 -4.79
C LYS A 208 -5.17 -14.63 -5.23
N LYS A 209 -5.28 -13.47 -5.86
CA LYS A 209 -4.13 -12.70 -6.32
C LYS A 209 -3.30 -12.22 -5.14
N GLU A 210 -1.97 -12.25 -5.30
CA GLU A 210 -0.99 -11.87 -4.28
C GLU A 210 0.13 -11.09 -4.93
N ILE A 211 0.66 -10.11 -4.22
CA ILE A 211 1.89 -9.43 -4.63
C ILE A 211 3.05 -10.40 -4.34
N MET A 212 3.62 -11.01 -5.37
CA MET A 212 4.75 -11.93 -5.22
C MET A 212 6.07 -11.19 -5.09
N LYS A 213 6.15 -10.01 -5.72
CA LYS A 213 7.32 -9.14 -5.71
C LYS A 213 6.89 -7.71 -5.96
N ALA A 214 7.53 -6.77 -5.25
CA ALA A 214 7.49 -5.34 -5.55
C ALA A 214 8.92 -4.82 -5.69
N ARG A 215 9.14 -3.87 -6.60
CA ARG A 215 10.42 -3.21 -6.81
C ARG A 215 10.22 -1.70 -6.92
N VAL A 216 11.02 -0.95 -6.16
CA VAL A 216 11.09 0.51 -6.25
C VAL A 216 12.55 0.85 -6.52
N LYS A 217 12.84 1.48 -7.65
CA LYS A 217 14.22 1.76 -8.07
C LYS A 217 14.38 3.14 -8.69
N ASN A 218 15.54 3.72 -8.50
CA ASN A 218 16.08 4.83 -9.29
C ASN A 218 17.49 4.48 -9.78
N ASN A 219 18.24 5.46 -10.28
CA ASN A 219 19.60 5.24 -10.81
C ASN A 219 20.60 4.75 -9.74
N TRP A 220 20.33 4.97 -8.45
CA TRP A 220 21.28 4.73 -7.37
C TRP A 220 20.87 3.59 -6.43
N VAL A 221 19.57 3.43 -6.21
CA VAL A 221 19.04 2.53 -5.18
C VAL A 221 17.95 1.65 -5.76
N THR A 222 17.95 0.39 -5.33
CA THR A 222 16.88 -0.57 -5.65
C THR A 222 16.40 -1.24 -4.37
N PHE A 223 15.12 -1.07 -4.08
CA PHE A 223 14.42 -1.78 -3.03
C PHE A 223 13.58 -2.90 -3.65
N ILE A 224 13.65 -4.08 -3.09
CA ILE A 224 12.89 -5.25 -3.55
C ILE A 224 12.20 -5.89 -2.34
N ALA A 225 10.89 -5.94 -2.37
CA ALA A 225 10.08 -6.75 -1.46
C ALA A 225 9.68 -8.04 -2.18
N LYS A 226 9.94 -9.20 -1.57
CA LYS A 226 9.51 -10.52 -2.07
C LYS A 226 8.76 -11.26 -0.98
N THR A 227 7.77 -12.06 -1.38
CA THR A 227 7.08 -12.94 -0.44
C THR A 227 8.06 -13.91 0.19
N ASN A 228 7.84 -14.20 1.46
CA ASN A 228 8.56 -15.21 2.23
C ASN A 228 7.62 -16.41 2.40
N GLN A 229 7.50 -17.26 1.39
CA GLN A 229 6.69 -18.49 1.45
C GLN A 229 7.53 -19.71 1.80
#